data_f3f68ea09864e08e82a5877f3022ddb0
#
_entry.id   f3f68ea09864e08e82a5877f3022ddb0
#
_cell.length_a   1.000
_cell.length_b   1.000
_cell.length_c   1.000
_cell.angle_alpha   90.00
_cell.angle_beta   90.00
_cell.angle_gamma   90.00
#
_symmetry.space_group_name_H-M   'P 1'
#
loop_
_entity.id
_entity.type
_entity.pdbx_description
1 polymer ?
#
loop_
_entity_poly.entity_id
_entity_poly.type
_entity_poly.pdbx_seq_one_letter_code
_entity_poly.pdbx_strand_id
1 'polypeptide(L)'
;TYDSFDELFETLASLCRLPERKLIFAYSSEPDTAMHGFGAGSPAAGKVIREINDRVAAFASEAGADALLVVTADHGQIDITRHIELYRDQELAGFLSRPLSLEGRAASIAIASGREKEFRDYFLAKYAGSKLYRAEELIASGVFGVGVKARGREFLGDYIVVPEDGAAFLLHGQASPYPGNHGGLLPGEIEVPLIIWAK
;
A
#
# COMPACT_ATOMS: atom_id res chain seq x y z
N THR A 1 10.24 -19.95 -1.63
CA THR A 1 10.57 -18.86 -2.59
C THR A 1 10.50 -19.42 -3.99
N TYR A 2 10.15 -18.62 -4.94
CA TYR A 2 10.14 -18.92 -6.38
C TYR A 2 10.83 -17.77 -7.12
N ASP A 3 11.41 -18.06 -8.29
CA ASP A 3 12.17 -17.10 -9.07
C ASP A 3 11.41 -16.65 -10.33
N SER A 4 10.27 -17.28 -10.64
CA SER A 4 9.43 -16.94 -11.80
C SER A 4 7.96 -17.30 -11.57
N PHE A 5 7.06 -16.73 -12.36
CA PHE A 5 5.65 -17.15 -12.37
C PHE A 5 5.49 -18.62 -12.78
N ASP A 6 6.32 -19.13 -13.71
CA ASP A 6 6.29 -20.54 -14.10
C ASP A 6 6.51 -21.44 -12.89
N GLU A 7 7.58 -21.20 -12.14
CA GLU A 7 7.91 -21.96 -10.93
C GLU A 7 6.81 -21.86 -9.86
N LEU A 8 6.23 -20.66 -9.67
CA LEU A 8 5.12 -20.46 -8.75
C LEU A 8 3.94 -21.36 -9.10
N PHE A 9 3.47 -21.31 -10.35
CA PHE A 9 2.28 -22.05 -10.78
C PHE A 9 2.53 -23.56 -10.89
N GLU A 10 3.74 -23.99 -11.29
CA GLU A 10 4.14 -25.41 -11.24
C GLU A 10 4.15 -25.95 -9.82
N THR A 11 4.64 -25.17 -8.87
CA THR A 11 4.63 -25.51 -7.44
C THR A 11 3.20 -25.63 -6.92
N LEU A 12 2.34 -24.68 -7.23
CA LEU A 12 0.92 -24.70 -6.87
C LEU A 12 0.21 -25.95 -7.43
N ALA A 13 0.42 -26.23 -8.71
CA ALA A 13 -0.14 -27.41 -9.37
C ALA A 13 0.35 -28.73 -8.72
N SER A 14 1.63 -28.78 -8.35
CA SER A 14 2.22 -29.94 -7.66
C SER A 14 1.59 -30.13 -6.28
N LEU A 15 1.43 -29.07 -5.51
CA LEU A 15 0.79 -29.10 -4.20
C LEU A 15 -0.69 -29.51 -4.29
N CYS A 16 -1.42 -29.04 -5.30
CA CYS A 16 -2.83 -29.41 -5.51
C CYS A 16 -3.02 -30.89 -5.82
N ARG A 17 -2.04 -31.56 -6.41
CA ARG A 17 -2.10 -33.00 -6.69
C ARG A 17 -1.90 -33.92 -5.47
N LEU A 18 -1.39 -33.38 -4.36
CA LEU A 18 -1.25 -34.17 -3.14
C LEU A 18 -2.63 -34.47 -2.53
N PRO A 19 -2.87 -35.65 -1.98
CA PRO A 19 -4.21 -36.10 -1.57
C PRO A 19 -4.74 -35.44 -0.30
N GLU A 20 -3.91 -34.77 0.49
CA GLU A 20 -4.31 -34.18 1.77
C GLU A 20 -5.15 -32.93 1.56
N ARG A 21 -6.12 -32.71 2.45
CA ARG A 21 -6.79 -31.43 2.56
C ARG A 21 -5.83 -30.35 3.03
N LYS A 22 -5.73 -29.24 2.30
CA LYS A 22 -4.76 -28.19 2.58
C LYS A 22 -5.27 -26.79 2.25
N LEU A 23 -4.68 -25.80 2.87
CA LEU A 23 -4.74 -24.38 2.48
C LEU A 23 -3.36 -24.03 1.94
N ILE A 24 -3.31 -23.49 0.73
CA ILE A 24 -2.08 -22.98 0.11
C ILE A 24 -2.22 -21.47 0.01
N PHE A 25 -1.26 -20.74 0.59
CA PHE A 25 -1.15 -19.31 0.46
C PHE A 25 0.06 -18.99 -0.44
N ALA A 26 -0.19 -18.31 -1.55
CA ALA A 26 0.83 -17.85 -2.48
C ALA A 26 0.81 -16.34 -2.57
N TYR A 27 1.97 -15.72 -2.60
CA TYR A 27 2.13 -14.25 -2.68
C TYR A 27 3.09 -13.91 -3.81
N SER A 28 2.74 -12.88 -4.58
CA SER A 28 3.61 -12.26 -5.58
C SER A 28 3.72 -10.77 -5.30
N SER A 29 4.93 -10.22 -5.40
CA SER A 29 5.16 -8.77 -5.36
C SER A 29 4.80 -8.07 -6.68
N GLU A 30 4.43 -8.82 -7.70
CA GLU A 30 3.89 -8.26 -8.94
C GLU A 30 2.34 -8.27 -8.90
N PRO A 31 1.70 -7.25 -9.44
CA PRO A 31 2.20 -6.17 -10.29
C PRO A 31 2.72 -4.93 -9.54
N ASP A 32 2.76 -4.92 -8.21
CA ASP A 32 3.16 -3.79 -7.38
C ASP A 32 4.55 -3.24 -7.77
N THR A 33 5.54 -4.12 -7.93
CA THR A 33 6.90 -3.73 -8.34
C THR A 33 6.91 -3.01 -9.69
N ALA A 34 6.18 -3.55 -10.68
CA ALA A 34 6.08 -2.91 -11.99
C ALA A 34 5.34 -1.55 -11.92
N MET A 35 4.29 -1.46 -11.10
CA MET A 35 3.54 -0.22 -10.90
C MET A 35 4.38 0.85 -10.20
N HIS A 36 5.17 0.49 -9.20
CA HIS A 36 6.13 1.41 -8.59
C HIS A 36 7.17 1.93 -9.58
N GLY A 37 7.68 1.05 -10.44
CA GLY A 37 8.74 1.40 -11.40
C GLY A 37 8.27 2.22 -12.59
N PHE A 38 7.03 2.00 -13.07
CA PHE A 38 6.55 2.53 -14.34
C PHE A 38 5.23 3.31 -14.26
N GLY A 39 4.55 3.29 -13.13
CA GLY A 39 3.20 3.83 -12.94
C GLY A 39 2.12 2.75 -13.07
N ALA A 40 1.03 2.92 -12.31
CA ALA A 40 -0.09 1.97 -12.26
C ALA A 40 -0.81 1.83 -13.61
N GLY A 41 -0.99 2.94 -14.34
CA GLY A 41 -1.60 2.97 -15.67
C GLY A 41 -0.65 2.66 -16.83
N SER A 42 0.60 2.29 -16.57
CA SER A 42 1.60 2.09 -17.60
C SER A 42 1.38 0.84 -18.46
N PRO A 43 1.84 0.82 -19.73
CA PRO A 43 1.84 -0.39 -20.55
C PRO A 43 2.65 -1.54 -19.93
N ALA A 44 3.70 -1.24 -19.17
CA ALA A 44 4.53 -2.22 -18.47
C ALA A 44 3.75 -2.92 -17.36
N ALA A 45 3.08 -2.18 -16.48
CA ALA A 45 2.19 -2.73 -15.46
C ALA A 45 1.05 -3.56 -16.10
N GLY A 46 0.42 -3.02 -17.14
CA GLY A 46 -0.63 -3.73 -17.88
C GLY A 46 -0.15 -5.04 -18.53
N LYS A 47 1.12 -5.14 -18.94
CA LYS A 47 1.70 -6.39 -19.44
C LYS A 47 1.80 -7.43 -18.32
N VAL A 48 2.31 -7.04 -17.17
CA VAL A 48 2.46 -7.94 -16.01
C VAL A 48 1.09 -8.43 -15.52
N ILE A 49 0.10 -7.54 -15.44
CA ILE A 49 -1.28 -7.91 -15.05
C ILE A 49 -1.86 -8.95 -16.02
N ARG A 50 -1.68 -8.77 -17.33
CA ARG A 50 -2.14 -9.76 -18.32
C ARG A 50 -1.43 -11.10 -18.15
N GLU A 51 -0.14 -11.10 -17.93
CA GLU A 51 0.63 -12.31 -17.67
C GLU A 51 0.09 -13.06 -16.44
N ILE A 52 -0.12 -12.37 -15.33
CA ILE A 52 -0.72 -12.95 -14.11
C ILE A 52 -2.11 -13.51 -14.43
N ASN A 53 -2.96 -12.73 -15.12
CA ASN A 53 -4.31 -13.19 -15.50
C ASN A 53 -4.30 -14.47 -16.32
N ASP A 54 -3.43 -14.56 -17.34
CA ASP A 54 -3.34 -15.71 -18.22
C ASP A 54 -2.86 -16.96 -17.44
N ARG A 55 -1.90 -16.79 -16.52
CA ARG A 55 -1.42 -17.86 -15.64
C ARG A 55 -2.50 -18.34 -14.67
N VAL A 56 -3.21 -17.42 -14.05
CA VAL A 56 -4.33 -17.73 -13.13
C VAL A 56 -5.42 -18.49 -13.89
N ALA A 57 -5.78 -18.05 -15.09
CA ALA A 57 -6.80 -18.70 -15.90
C ALA A 57 -6.39 -20.14 -16.33
N ALA A 58 -5.13 -20.31 -16.74
CA ALA A 58 -4.58 -21.63 -17.07
C ALA A 58 -4.62 -22.57 -15.85
N PHE A 59 -4.09 -22.09 -14.71
CA PHE A 59 -4.10 -22.84 -13.45
C PHE A 59 -5.51 -23.23 -13.02
N ALA A 60 -6.48 -22.30 -13.07
CA ALA A 60 -7.87 -22.55 -12.74
C ALA A 60 -8.47 -23.65 -13.62
N SER A 61 -8.14 -23.69 -14.92
CA SER A 61 -8.64 -24.72 -15.83
C SER A 61 -8.11 -26.12 -15.51
N GLU A 62 -6.87 -26.22 -15.00
CA GLU A 62 -6.20 -27.45 -14.64
C GLU A 62 -6.45 -27.91 -13.21
N ALA A 63 -6.89 -27.02 -12.32
CA ALA A 63 -7.19 -27.34 -10.93
C ALA A 63 -8.29 -28.38 -10.84
N GLY A 64 -8.16 -29.33 -9.89
CA GLY A 64 -9.13 -30.40 -9.65
C GLY A 64 -10.51 -29.91 -9.25
N ALA A 65 -11.52 -30.78 -9.37
CA ALA A 65 -12.89 -30.46 -9.03
C ALA A 65 -13.11 -30.10 -7.53
N ASP A 66 -12.16 -30.47 -6.67
CA ASP A 66 -12.21 -30.20 -5.23
C ASP A 66 -11.39 -28.96 -4.83
N ALA A 67 -10.94 -28.14 -5.82
CA ALA A 67 -10.16 -26.95 -5.57
C ALA A 67 -11.03 -25.69 -5.56
N LEU A 68 -10.79 -24.83 -4.56
CA LEU A 68 -11.26 -23.46 -4.52
C LEU A 68 -10.06 -22.53 -4.70
N LEU A 69 -10.08 -21.71 -5.74
CA LEU A 69 -9.09 -20.67 -5.98
C LEU A 69 -9.66 -19.31 -5.59
N VAL A 70 -8.93 -18.57 -4.78
CA VAL A 70 -9.24 -17.19 -4.42
C VAL A 70 -8.04 -16.33 -4.78
N VAL A 71 -8.26 -15.28 -5.59
CA VAL A 71 -7.24 -14.30 -5.95
C VAL A 71 -7.68 -12.94 -5.44
N THR A 72 -6.80 -12.29 -4.69
CA THR A 72 -7.02 -10.94 -4.16
C THR A 72 -5.68 -10.20 -4.09
N ALA A 73 -5.71 -8.93 -3.68
CA ALA A 73 -4.52 -8.13 -3.40
C ALA A 73 -4.61 -7.55 -1.99
N ASP A 74 -3.49 -7.11 -1.45
CA ASP A 74 -3.38 -6.42 -0.16
C ASP A 74 -3.77 -4.94 -0.27
N HIS A 75 -3.52 -4.30 -1.42
CA HIS A 75 -3.92 -2.92 -1.75
C HIS A 75 -4.03 -2.75 -3.27
N GLY A 76 -4.60 -1.62 -3.68
CA GLY A 76 -4.49 -1.10 -5.04
C GLY A 76 -3.32 -0.12 -5.15
N GLN A 77 -3.20 0.57 -6.31
CA GLN A 77 -2.11 1.51 -6.58
C GLN A 77 -2.55 2.56 -7.60
N ILE A 78 -2.02 3.78 -7.47
CA ILE A 78 -2.33 4.90 -8.36
C ILE A 78 -1.07 5.49 -9.01
N ASP A 79 -1.25 6.18 -10.11
CA ASP A 79 -0.21 7.01 -10.71
C ASP A 79 0.01 8.27 -9.86
N ILE A 80 1.28 8.61 -9.61
CA ILE A 80 1.64 9.82 -8.88
C ILE A 80 1.80 10.97 -9.86
N THR A 81 0.98 11.99 -9.68
CA THR A 81 0.97 13.18 -10.55
C THR A 81 1.94 14.27 -10.12
N ARG A 82 2.30 14.31 -8.84
CA ARG A 82 3.28 15.24 -8.28
C ARG A 82 3.85 14.75 -6.95
N HIS A 83 5.07 15.20 -6.65
CA HIS A 83 5.73 14.90 -5.38
C HIS A 83 5.84 16.17 -4.54
N ILE A 84 5.62 16.03 -3.22
CA ILE A 84 5.71 17.10 -2.23
C ILE A 84 6.87 16.77 -1.29
N GLU A 85 7.93 17.57 -1.34
CA GLU A 85 9.18 17.31 -0.59
C GLU A 85 9.06 17.77 0.87
N LEU A 86 8.33 17.04 1.72
CA LEU A 86 8.18 17.38 3.14
C LEU A 86 9.52 17.45 3.87
N TYR A 87 10.48 16.62 3.50
CA TYR A 87 11.81 16.58 4.13
C TYR A 87 12.62 17.87 3.95
N ARG A 88 12.27 18.70 2.97
CA ARG A 88 12.92 20.02 2.74
C ARG A 88 12.28 21.16 3.51
N ASP A 89 11.14 20.92 4.11
CA ASP A 89 10.39 21.95 4.82
C ASP A 89 10.97 22.18 6.23
N GLN A 90 11.82 23.20 6.35
CA GLN A 90 12.51 23.53 7.59
C GLN A 90 11.53 24.02 8.68
N GLU A 91 10.44 24.66 8.31
CA GLU A 91 9.42 25.09 9.27
C GLU A 91 8.64 23.89 9.79
N LEU A 92 8.23 22.96 8.92
CA LEU A 92 7.66 21.67 9.32
C LEU A 92 8.61 20.93 10.25
N ALA A 93 9.89 20.84 9.90
CA ALA A 93 10.90 20.15 10.70
C ALA A 93 11.01 20.74 12.12
N GLY A 94 10.76 22.05 12.30
CA GLY A 94 10.74 22.73 13.60
C GLY A 94 9.58 22.32 14.52
N PHE A 95 8.53 21.68 13.99
CA PHE A 95 7.43 21.15 14.79
C PHE A 95 7.63 19.69 15.20
N LEU A 96 8.51 18.96 14.54
CA LEU A 96 8.62 17.52 14.71
C LEU A 96 9.39 17.13 15.98
N SER A 97 8.91 16.11 16.69
CA SER A 97 9.65 15.45 17.78
C SER A 97 10.53 14.30 17.30
N ARG A 98 10.28 13.79 16.10
CA ARG A 98 11.05 12.74 15.39
C ARG A 98 10.90 12.90 13.88
N PRO A 99 11.77 12.26 13.07
CA PRO A 99 11.63 12.27 11.61
C PRO A 99 10.27 11.74 11.14
N LEU A 100 9.82 12.22 9.99
CA LEU A 100 8.65 11.70 9.28
C LEU A 100 8.83 10.21 8.99
N SER A 101 7.75 9.46 8.98
CA SER A 101 7.78 8.01 8.76
C SER A 101 6.51 7.49 8.08
N LEU A 102 6.40 6.19 7.90
CA LEU A 102 5.42 5.47 7.08
C LEU A 102 5.63 5.72 5.58
N GLU A 103 4.53 5.94 4.84
CA GLU A 103 4.52 5.93 3.38
C GLU A 103 4.27 7.33 2.79
N GLY A 104 4.67 7.51 1.53
CA GLY A 104 4.45 8.78 0.83
C GLY A 104 2.97 9.12 0.60
N ARG A 105 2.09 8.13 0.68
CA ARG A 105 0.64 8.32 0.57
C ARG A 105 -0.08 8.39 1.93
N ALA A 106 0.61 8.02 3.02
CA ALA A 106 0.11 8.13 4.38
C ALA A 106 1.28 8.36 5.34
N ALA A 107 1.70 9.61 5.51
CA ALA A 107 2.85 9.95 6.34
C ALA A 107 2.46 10.12 7.82
N SER A 108 3.29 9.57 8.72
CA SER A 108 3.20 9.75 10.16
C SER A 108 3.97 10.99 10.60
N ILE A 109 3.32 11.78 11.44
CA ILE A 109 3.87 13.02 12.01
C ILE A 109 3.77 12.94 13.54
N ALA A 110 4.92 13.08 14.21
CA ALA A 110 4.97 13.22 15.66
C ALA A 110 5.43 14.64 16.03
N ILE A 111 4.69 15.30 16.90
CA ILE A 111 4.84 16.73 17.20
C ILE A 111 5.58 16.94 18.52
N ALA A 112 6.43 17.94 18.56
CA ALA A 112 7.06 18.41 19.79
C ALA A 112 6.01 18.95 20.75
N SER A 113 6.15 18.63 22.04
CA SER A 113 5.20 19.01 23.08
C SER A 113 4.87 20.50 23.06
N GLY A 114 3.60 20.84 23.13
CA GLY A 114 3.08 22.20 23.14
C GLY A 114 3.01 22.91 21.78
N ARG A 115 3.44 22.26 20.68
CA ARG A 115 3.45 22.86 19.34
C ARG A 115 2.26 22.44 18.46
N GLU A 116 1.32 21.68 18.98
CA GLU A 116 0.23 21.08 18.20
C GLU A 116 -0.61 22.11 17.44
N LYS A 117 -1.03 23.19 18.11
CA LYS A 117 -1.89 24.22 17.49
C LYS A 117 -1.17 24.91 16.33
N GLU A 118 0.07 25.36 16.57
CA GLU A 118 0.88 26.04 15.57
C GLU A 118 1.14 25.14 14.36
N PHE A 119 1.47 23.88 14.61
CA PHE A 119 1.65 22.88 13.57
C PHE A 119 0.39 22.71 12.71
N ARG A 120 -0.78 22.55 13.32
CA ARG A 120 -2.02 22.38 12.60
C ARG A 120 -2.35 23.58 11.72
N ASP A 121 -2.25 24.77 12.27
CA ASP A 121 -2.51 26.02 11.53
C ASP A 121 -1.55 26.13 10.34
N TYR A 122 -0.27 25.87 10.54
CA TYR A 122 0.76 25.86 9.50
C TYR A 122 0.48 24.79 8.43
N PHE A 123 0.27 23.54 8.86
CA PHE A 123 0.13 22.42 7.96
C PHE A 123 -1.11 22.56 7.04
N LEU A 124 -2.24 22.90 7.63
CA LEU A 124 -3.49 23.07 6.88
C LEU A 124 -3.44 24.24 5.90
N ALA A 125 -2.72 25.31 6.23
CA ALA A 125 -2.52 26.43 5.32
C ALA A 125 -1.60 26.08 4.15
N LYS A 126 -0.52 25.37 4.40
CA LYS A 126 0.52 25.09 3.39
C LYS A 126 0.20 23.86 2.53
N TYR A 127 -0.44 22.84 3.10
CA TYR A 127 -0.72 21.56 2.46
C TYR A 127 -2.23 21.30 2.30
N ALA A 128 -2.96 22.32 1.86
CA ALA A 128 -4.43 22.32 1.76
C ALA A 128 -5.05 21.18 0.93
N GLY A 129 -4.27 20.53 0.03
CA GLY A 129 -4.71 19.34 -0.72
C GLY A 129 -4.47 18.02 0.01
N SER A 130 -4.28 18.07 1.34
CA SER A 130 -4.02 16.89 2.15
C SER A 130 -4.89 16.90 3.40
N LYS A 131 -5.34 15.72 3.80
CA LYS A 131 -6.15 15.56 5.01
C LYS A 131 -5.27 15.12 6.18
N LEU A 132 -5.47 15.80 7.29
CA LEU A 132 -4.73 15.57 8.52
C LEU A 132 -5.64 14.86 9.52
N TYR A 133 -5.34 13.61 9.83
CA TYR A 133 -6.07 12.79 10.78
C TYR A 133 -5.33 12.70 12.12
N ARG A 134 -6.01 12.84 13.23
CA ARG A 134 -5.43 12.51 14.53
C ARG A 134 -5.27 10.98 14.62
N ALA A 135 -4.07 10.52 14.97
CA ALA A 135 -3.79 9.08 15.07
C ALA A 135 -4.73 8.40 16.10
N GLU A 136 -5.03 9.06 17.22
CA GLU A 136 -5.96 8.55 18.23
C GLU A 136 -7.39 8.35 17.70
N GLU A 137 -7.87 9.26 16.86
CA GLU A 137 -9.21 9.16 16.24
C GLU A 137 -9.26 7.99 15.26
N LEU A 138 -8.20 7.78 14.46
CA LEU A 138 -8.08 6.62 13.57
C LEU A 138 -8.03 5.31 14.36
N ILE A 139 -7.29 5.27 15.46
CA ILE A 139 -7.25 4.09 16.34
C ILE A 139 -8.63 3.82 16.95
N ALA A 140 -9.32 4.86 17.44
CA ALA A 140 -10.64 4.74 18.05
C ALA A 140 -11.71 4.31 17.05
N SER A 141 -11.60 4.70 15.79
CA SER A 141 -12.51 4.27 14.69
C SER A 141 -12.36 2.80 14.30
N GLY A 142 -11.29 2.13 14.75
CA GLY A 142 -11.02 0.73 14.44
C GLY A 142 -10.41 0.48 13.06
N VAL A 143 -9.97 1.51 12.33
CA VAL A 143 -9.38 1.37 10.99
C VAL A 143 -8.12 0.50 11.00
N PHE A 144 -7.39 0.46 12.11
CA PHE A 144 -6.24 -0.43 12.33
C PHE A 144 -6.61 -1.74 13.04
N GLY A 145 -7.90 -2.10 13.08
CA GLY A 145 -8.40 -3.23 13.85
C GLY A 145 -8.52 -2.94 15.35
N VAL A 146 -8.91 -3.96 16.10
CA VAL A 146 -9.09 -3.85 17.57
C VAL A 146 -7.77 -4.09 18.30
N GLY A 147 -7.56 -3.40 19.43
CA GLY A 147 -6.44 -3.69 20.32
C GLY A 147 -5.07 -3.23 19.81
N VAL A 148 -5.00 -2.07 19.16
CA VAL A 148 -3.70 -1.47 18.76
C VAL A 148 -2.76 -1.38 19.97
N LYS A 149 -1.63 -2.07 19.90
CA LYS A 149 -0.63 -2.12 20.98
C LYS A 149 0.11 -0.78 21.12
N ALA A 150 0.72 -0.54 22.29
CA ALA A 150 1.47 0.68 22.57
C ALA A 150 2.52 1.01 21.48
N ARG A 151 3.28 0.01 21.03
CA ARG A 151 4.26 0.18 19.94
C ARG A 151 3.62 0.64 18.62
N GLY A 152 2.43 0.14 18.28
CA GLY A 152 1.69 0.60 17.10
C GLY A 152 1.27 2.06 17.23
N ARG A 153 0.81 2.48 18.42
CA ARG A 153 0.48 3.90 18.70
C ARG A 153 1.70 4.80 18.55
N GLU A 154 2.82 4.40 19.11
CA GLU A 154 4.08 5.13 18.99
C GLU A 154 4.50 5.26 17.51
N PHE A 155 4.32 4.21 16.71
CA PHE A 155 4.64 4.21 15.28
C PHE A 155 3.78 5.19 14.48
N LEU A 156 2.49 5.29 14.80
CA LEU A 156 1.54 6.20 14.12
C LEU A 156 1.79 7.69 14.44
N GLY A 157 2.46 8.02 15.54
CA GLY A 157 2.68 9.40 15.96
C GLY A 157 1.40 10.10 16.41
N ASP A 158 1.35 11.43 16.28
CA ASP A 158 0.19 12.25 16.65
C ASP A 158 -0.79 12.41 15.49
N TYR A 159 -0.28 12.43 14.25
CA TYR A 159 -1.06 12.64 13.05
C TYR A 159 -0.64 11.68 11.91
N ILE A 160 -1.63 11.28 11.14
CA ILE A 160 -1.44 10.70 9.81
C ILE A 160 -1.94 11.72 8.78
N VAL A 161 -1.10 12.04 7.82
CA VAL A 161 -1.48 12.92 6.71
C VAL A 161 -1.59 12.12 5.41
N VAL A 162 -2.68 12.34 4.68
CA VAL A 162 -3.01 11.64 3.44
C VAL A 162 -3.32 12.68 2.37
N PRO A 163 -2.63 12.68 1.22
CA PRO A 163 -3.01 13.50 0.07
C PRO A 163 -4.38 13.08 -0.47
N GLU A 164 -5.25 14.04 -0.76
CA GLU A 164 -6.60 13.79 -1.29
C GLU A 164 -6.64 13.68 -2.82
N ASP A 165 -5.48 13.79 -3.47
CA ASP A 165 -5.29 13.66 -4.92
C ASP A 165 -4.13 12.68 -5.25
N GLY A 166 -3.66 12.70 -6.49
CA GLY A 166 -2.52 11.90 -6.95
C GLY A 166 -1.13 12.37 -6.48
N ALA A 167 -1.04 13.20 -5.44
CA ALA A 167 0.26 13.59 -4.87
C ALA A 167 0.86 12.49 -3.98
N ALA A 168 2.18 12.48 -3.87
CA ALA A 168 2.88 11.71 -2.84
C ALA A 168 3.88 12.58 -2.10
N PHE A 169 4.02 12.36 -0.79
CA PHE A 169 5.04 13.01 0.02
C PHE A 169 6.39 12.31 -0.13
N LEU A 170 7.43 13.09 -0.24
CA LEU A 170 8.80 12.62 -0.05
C LEU A 170 9.20 12.94 1.40
N LEU A 171 9.37 11.89 2.20
CA LEU A 171 9.67 12.00 3.63
C LEU A 171 11.16 12.15 3.90
N HIS A 172 11.98 11.75 2.96
CA HIS A 172 13.44 11.85 2.95
C HIS A 172 13.94 11.96 1.50
N GLY A 173 15.18 12.32 1.32
CA GLY A 173 15.77 12.44 -0.03
C GLY A 173 15.78 11.09 -0.74
N GLN A 174 15.08 11.00 -1.86
CA GLN A 174 15.07 9.85 -2.75
C GLN A 174 15.73 10.23 -4.08
N ALA A 175 16.54 9.34 -4.62
CA ALA A 175 17.23 9.57 -5.90
C ALA A 175 16.23 9.57 -7.08
N SER A 176 15.18 8.75 -7.01
CA SER A 176 14.12 8.66 -8.02
C SER A 176 12.80 8.38 -7.32
N PRO A 177 11.88 9.36 -7.28
CA PRO A 177 10.54 9.16 -6.76
C PRO A 177 9.75 8.17 -7.63
N TYR A 178 8.93 7.35 -6.99
CA TYR A 178 8.11 6.36 -7.68
C TYR A 178 6.99 7.02 -8.50
N PRO A 179 6.82 6.65 -9.80
CA PRO A 179 5.70 7.12 -10.62
C PRO A 179 4.36 6.48 -10.23
N GLY A 180 4.35 5.32 -9.58
CA GLY A 180 3.17 4.71 -8.96
C GLY A 180 3.38 4.51 -7.47
N ASN A 181 2.33 4.70 -6.66
CA ASN A 181 2.40 4.52 -5.21
C ASN A 181 1.03 4.17 -4.63
N HIS A 182 1.02 3.73 -3.37
CA HIS A 182 -0.15 3.27 -2.62
C HIS A 182 -0.08 3.69 -1.15
N GLY A 183 -1.06 3.26 -0.34
CA GLY A 183 -1.11 3.51 1.10
C GLY A 183 -1.99 4.68 1.50
N GLY A 184 -2.57 5.40 0.52
CA GLY A 184 -3.56 6.44 0.76
C GLY A 184 -5.00 5.90 0.82
N LEU A 185 -5.97 6.81 0.64
CA LEU A 185 -7.40 6.51 0.79
C LEU A 185 -8.22 6.72 -0.49
N LEU A 186 -7.58 6.88 -1.64
CA LEU A 186 -8.32 6.96 -2.90
C LEU A 186 -8.87 5.58 -3.29
N PRO A 187 -10.02 5.52 -4.00
CA PRO A 187 -10.60 4.25 -4.43
C PRO A 187 -9.60 3.32 -5.12
N GLY A 188 -8.73 3.86 -6.00
CA GLY A 188 -7.70 3.08 -6.67
C GLY A 188 -6.62 2.50 -5.75
N GLU A 189 -6.55 2.91 -4.48
CA GLU A 189 -5.61 2.39 -3.48
C GLU A 189 -6.26 1.38 -2.54
N ILE A 190 -7.57 1.55 -2.23
CA ILE A 190 -8.27 0.72 -1.23
C ILE A 190 -9.16 -0.36 -1.84
N GLU A 191 -9.57 -0.22 -3.09
CA GLU A 191 -10.34 -1.24 -3.79
C GLU A 191 -9.41 -2.30 -4.36
N VAL A 192 -9.67 -3.56 -4.00
CA VAL A 192 -8.88 -4.72 -4.45
C VAL A 192 -9.76 -5.73 -5.16
N PRO A 193 -9.23 -6.51 -6.12
CA PRO A 193 -10.00 -7.57 -6.74
C PRO A 193 -10.32 -8.69 -5.74
N LEU A 194 -11.46 -9.33 -5.92
CA LEU A 194 -11.79 -10.61 -5.31
C LEU A 194 -12.31 -11.54 -6.40
N ILE A 195 -11.44 -12.43 -6.88
CA ILE A 195 -11.76 -13.41 -7.90
C ILE A 195 -11.89 -14.77 -7.21
N ILE A 196 -13.04 -15.41 -7.37
CA ILE A 196 -13.31 -16.74 -6.80
C ILE A 196 -13.63 -17.68 -7.94
N TRP A 197 -12.92 -18.80 -7.99
CA TRP A 197 -13.16 -19.86 -8.93
C TRP A 197 -13.34 -21.19 -8.18
N ALA A 198 -14.39 -21.92 -8.50
CA ALA A 198 -14.67 -23.26 -8.02
C ALA A 198 -15.23 -24.09 -9.20
N LYS A 199 -14.88 -25.36 -9.28
CA LYS A 199 -15.35 -26.27 -10.34
C LYS A 199 -16.47 -27.16 -9.84
#